data_60f565a2c57f809614f8871bdc3c8243
#
_entry.id   60f565a2c57f809614f8871bdc3c8243
#
_cell.length_a   1.000
_cell.length_b   1.000
_cell.length_c   1.000
_cell.angle_alpha   90.00
_cell.angle_beta   90.00
_cell.angle_gamma   90.00
#
_symmetry.space_group_name_H-M   'P 1'
#
loop_
_entity.id
_entity.type
_entity.pdbx_description
1 polymer ?
#
loop_
_entity_poly.entity_id
_entity_poly.type
_entity_poly.pdbx_seq_one_letter_code
_entity_poly.pdbx_strand_id
1 'polypeptide(L)'
;MNIEQISDLASILKSISHPFRLQILCLLQDKEMTVGEISKAIKTTDANISQHLSILRQQGIIGTRKQANFIYNRIIDDRFTRLIETMQGLFCNNKE
;
A
#
# COMPACT_ATOMS: atom_id res chain seq x y z
N MET A 1 24.34 -6.26 -0.05
CA MET A 1 23.49 -6.08 1.14
C MET A 1 24.02 -6.94 2.28
N ASN A 2 24.14 -6.34 3.44
CA ASN A 2 24.53 -7.12 4.62
C ASN A 2 23.31 -7.83 5.22
N ILE A 3 23.54 -8.66 6.23
CA ILE A 3 22.49 -9.51 6.80
C ILE A 3 21.38 -8.68 7.45
N GLU A 4 21.71 -7.57 8.05
CA GLU A 4 20.73 -6.68 8.66
C GLU A 4 19.82 -6.07 7.62
N GLN A 5 20.39 -5.61 6.53
CA GLN A 5 19.63 -5.05 5.43
C GLN A 5 18.72 -6.09 4.78
N ILE A 6 19.22 -7.32 4.65
CA ILE A 6 18.42 -8.42 4.10
C ILE A 6 17.22 -8.70 5.00
N SER A 7 17.46 -8.76 6.31
CA SER A 7 16.40 -9.04 7.26
C SER A 7 15.33 -7.94 7.25
N ASP A 8 15.75 -6.68 7.20
CA ASP A 8 14.83 -5.56 7.14
C ASP A 8 14.00 -5.59 5.86
N LEU A 9 14.66 -5.84 4.74
CA LEU A 9 13.98 -5.92 3.46
C LEU A 9 12.98 -7.07 3.42
N ALA A 10 13.38 -8.23 3.97
CA ALA A 10 12.47 -9.37 4.03
C ALA A 10 11.22 -9.05 4.84
N SER A 11 11.37 -8.32 5.95
CA SER A 11 10.24 -7.90 6.76
C SER A 11 9.31 -6.96 6.00
N ILE A 12 9.89 -6.02 5.26
CA ILE A 12 9.13 -5.09 4.43
C ILE A 12 8.36 -5.84 3.35
N LEU A 13 9.03 -6.74 2.65
CA LEU A 13 8.39 -7.51 1.59
C LEU A 13 7.26 -8.38 2.13
N LYS A 14 7.46 -8.92 3.33
CA LYS A 14 6.42 -9.71 3.96
C LYS A 14 5.19 -8.85 4.27
N SER A 15 5.39 -7.60 4.67
CA SER A 15 4.29 -6.72 5.01
C SER A 15 3.45 -6.31 3.80
N ILE A 16 3.99 -6.40 2.59
CA ILE A 16 3.21 -6.08 1.39
C ILE A 16 2.78 -7.34 0.64
N SER A 17 3.19 -8.53 1.10
CA SER A 17 2.93 -9.77 0.41
C SER A 17 1.56 -10.33 0.76
N HIS A 18 0.53 -9.65 0.29
CA HIS A 18 -0.86 -10.04 0.49
C HIS A 18 -1.69 -9.38 -0.61
N PRO A 19 -2.62 -10.12 -1.23
CA PRO A 19 -3.40 -9.55 -2.35
C PRO A 19 -4.08 -8.22 -2.04
N PHE A 20 -4.70 -8.10 -0.88
CA PHE A 20 -5.36 -6.84 -0.53
C PHE A 20 -4.36 -5.72 -0.32
N ARG A 21 -3.24 -6.00 0.34
CA ARG A 21 -2.25 -4.95 0.57
C ARG A 21 -1.59 -4.48 -0.72
N LEU A 22 -1.33 -5.42 -1.64
CA LEU A 22 -0.82 -5.02 -2.96
C LEU A 22 -1.84 -4.18 -3.73
N GLN A 23 -3.12 -4.57 -3.67
CA GLN A 23 -4.16 -3.77 -4.32
C GLN A 23 -4.26 -2.37 -3.73
N ILE A 24 -4.16 -2.26 -2.42
CA ILE A 24 -4.19 -0.95 -1.75
C ILE A 24 -3.05 -0.09 -2.24
N LEU A 25 -1.84 -0.63 -2.28
CA LEU A 25 -0.68 0.14 -2.72
C LEU A 25 -0.80 0.55 -4.19
N CYS A 26 -1.35 -0.31 -5.03
CA CYS A 26 -1.60 0.05 -6.41
C CYS A 26 -2.58 1.22 -6.52
N LEU A 27 -3.64 1.21 -5.72
CA LEU A 27 -4.60 2.29 -5.72
C LEU A 27 -3.99 3.61 -5.25
N LEU A 28 -3.09 3.52 -4.28
CA LEU A 28 -2.51 4.72 -3.68
C LEU A 28 -1.28 5.25 -4.39
N GLN A 29 -0.90 4.66 -5.53
CA GLN A 29 0.29 5.10 -6.25
C GLN A 29 0.24 6.57 -6.63
N ASP A 30 -0.91 7.06 -7.03
CA ASP A 30 -1.03 8.42 -7.55
C ASP A 30 -2.15 9.22 -6.91
N LYS A 31 -2.69 8.77 -5.80
CA LYS A 31 -3.78 9.49 -5.16
C LYS A 31 -3.94 9.09 -3.71
N GLU A 32 -4.68 9.91 -2.98
CA GLU A 32 -5.06 9.62 -1.61
C GLU A 32 -6.49 9.09 -1.61
N MET A 33 -6.80 8.18 -0.70
CA MET A 33 -8.13 7.60 -0.62
C MET A 33 -8.54 7.35 0.83
N THR A 34 -9.84 7.46 1.08
CA THR A 34 -10.40 7.08 2.38
C THR A 34 -10.59 5.57 2.44
N VAL A 35 -10.79 5.04 3.64
CA VAL A 35 -11.10 3.62 3.82
C VAL A 35 -12.33 3.23 2.98
N GLY A 36 -13.37 4.05 3.01
CA GLY A 36 -14.58 3.75 2.26
C GLY A 36 -14.35 3.67 0.76
N GLU A 37 -13.53 4.58 0.24
CA GLU A 37 -13.21 4.57 -1.18
C GLU A 37 -12.42 3.32 -1.57
N ILE A 38 -11.47 2.94 -0.72
CA ILE A 38 -10.65 1.75 -0.96
C ILE A 38 -11.51 0.49 -0.90
N SER A 39 -12.35 0.37 0.12
CA SER A 39 -13.17 -0.83 0.29
C SER A 39 -14.13 -1.01 -0.88
N LYS A 40 -14.66 0.08 -1.40
CA LYS A 40 -15.53 0.01 -2.58
C LYS A 40 -14.77 -0.41 -3.82
N ALA A 41 -13.57 0.13 -4.00
CA ALA A 41 -12.74 -0.18 -5.18
C ALA A 41 -12.33 -1.64 -5.19
N ILE A 42 -12.01 -2.19 -4.02
CA ILE A 42 -11.54 -3.58 -3.92
C ILE A 42 -12.70 -4.55 -3.70
N LYS A 43 -13.86 -4.03 -3.32
CA LYS A 43 -15.08 -4.82 -3.09
C LYS A 43 -14.96 -5.70 -1.85
N THR A 44 -14.60 -5.08 -0.75
CA THR A 44 -14.55 -5.75 0.54
C THR A 44 -15.09 -4.79 1.61
N THR A 45 -14.94 -5.14 2.88
CA THR A 45 -15.49 -4.35 3.98
C THR A 45 -14.48 -3.31 4.46
N ASP A 46 -15.01 -2.24 5.06
CA ASP A 46 -14.16 -1.24 5.70
C ASP A 46 -13.29 -1.84 6.79
N ALA A 47 -13.85 -2.78 7.56
CA ALA A 47 -13.10 -3.41 8.64
C ALA A 47 -11.89 -4.18 8.10
N ASN A 48 -12.07 -4.89 6.98
CA ASN A 48 -10.98 -5.64 6.38
C ASN A 48 -9.89 -4.69 5.88
N ILE A 49 -10.28 -3.62 5.19
CA ILE A 49 -9.33 -2.63 4.70
C ILE A 49 -8.59 -1.96 5.87
N SER A 50 -9.30 -1.62 6.93
CA SER A 50 -8.67 -0.98 8.08
C SER A 50 -7.58 -1.85 8.70
N GLN A 51 -7.79 -3.16 8.75
CA GLN A 51 -6.77 -4.08 9.24
C GLN A 51 -5.51 -4.05 8.37
N HIS A 52 -5.70 -4.09 7.05
CA HIS A 52 -4.55 -4.08 6.14
C HIS A 52 -3.84 -2.75 6.14
N LEU A 53 -4.58 -1.64 6.21
CA LEU A 53 -3.98 -0.32 6.31
C LEU A 53 -3.15 -0.18 7.58
N SER A 54 -3.63 -0.76 8.68
CA SER A 54 -2.90 -0.71 9.94
C SER A 54 -1.53 -1.37 9.83
N ILE A 55 -1.45 -2.51 9.14
CA ILE A 55 -0.17 -3.19 8.93
C ILE A 55 0.78 -2.31 8.11
N LEU A 56 0.27 -1.73 7.03
CA LEU A 56 1.09 -0.86 6.18
C LEU A 56 1.54 0.39 6.93
N ARG A 57 0.68 0.92 7.78
CA ARG A 57 1.01 2.12 8.56
C ARG A 57 2.07 1.82 9.60
N GLN A 58 1.98 0.67 10.26
CA GLN A 58 2.98 0.27 11.25
C GLN A 58 4.37 0.12 10.63
N GLN A 59 4.43 -0.24 9.37
CA GLN A 59 5.70 -0.37 8.66
C GLN A 59 6.21 0.96 8.10
N GLY A 60 5.46 2.04 8.29
CA GLY A 60 5.86 3.34 7.78
C GLY A 60 5.70 3.50 6.27
N ILE A 61 4.93 2.63 5.64
CA ILE A 61 4.72 2.68 4.20
C ILE A 61 3.70 3.73 3.83
N ILE A 62 2.61 3.78 4.59
CA ILE A 62 1.55 4.75 4.36
C ILE A 62 1.36 5.61 5.59
N GLY A 63 0.75 6.76 5.38
CA GLY A 63 0.34 7.66 6.45
C GLY A 63 -1.05 8.18 6.16
N THR A 64 -1.55 9.00 7.06
CA THR A 64 -2.89 9.56 6.91
C THR A 64 -2.84 11.07 6.99
N ARG A 65 -3.85 11.68 6.39
CA ARG A 65 -4.08 13.12 6.44
C ARG A 65 -5.55 13.34 6.68
N LYS A 66 -5.87 14.23 7.60
CA LYS A 66 -7.26 14.54 7.89
C LYS A 66 -7.67 15.84 7.19
N GLN A 67 -8.79 15.82 6.53
CA GLN A 67 -9.33 17.02 5.91
C GLN A 67 -10.85 16.99 6.13
N ALA A 68 -11.38 18.00 6.82
CA ALA A 68 -12.77 18.04 7.26
C ALA A 68 -13.07 16.79 8.07
N ASN A 69 -14.07 16.01 7.69
CA ASN A 69 -14.42 14.80 8.41
C ASN A 69 -13.81 13.55 7.84
N PHE A 70 -12.92 13.69 6.87
CA PHE A 70 -12.38 12.55 6.16
C PHE A 70 -10.92 12.31 6.51
N ILE A 71 -10.54 11.04 6.57
CA ILE A 71 -9.16 10.64 6.77
C ILE A 71 -8.69 9.97 5.48
N TYR A 72 -7.66 10.56 4.87
CA TYR A 72 -7.12 10.07 3.60
C TYR A 72 -5.84 9.30 3.86
N ASN A 73 -5.72 8.15 3.21
CA ASN A 73 -4.52 7.32 3.28
C ASN A 73 -3.67 7.60 2.06
N ARG A 74 -2.35 7.63 2.23
CA ARG A 74 -1.43 7.87 1.12
C ARG A 74 -0.11 7.18 1.39
N ILE A 75 0.62 6.87 0.32
CA ILE A 75 1.98 6.34 0.46
C ILE A 75 2.88 7.49 0.86
N ILE A 76 3.62 7.33 1.95
CA ILE A 76 4.51 8.37 2.44
C ILE A 76 5.99 8.06 2.18
N ASP A 77 6.30 6.83 1.81
CA ASP A 77 7.66 6.43 1.48
C ASP A 77 7.71 6.18 -0.03
N ASP A 78 8.32 7.11 -0.75
CA ASP A 78 8.37 7.08 -2.21
C ASP A 78 9.00 5.81 -2.77
N ARG A 79 9.83 5.12 -2.00
CA ARG A 79 10.42 3.87 -2.45
C ARG A 79 9.34 2.84 -2.79
N PHE A 80 8.20 2.87 -2.09
CA PHE A 80 7.12 1.93 -2.34
C PHE A 80 6.36 2.25 -3.61
N THR A 81 6.16 3.54 -3.91
CA THR A 81 5.59 3.92 -5.19
C THR A 81 6.45 3.40 -6.33
N ARG A 82 7.77 3.58 -6.20
CA ARG A 82 8.71 3.14 -7.23
C ARG A 82 8.75 1.61 -7.33
N LEU A 83 8.69 0.93 -6.19
CA LEU A 83 8.67 -0.53 -6.16
C LEU A 83 7.44 -1.07 -6.87
N ILE A 84 6.27 -0.53 -6.57
CA ILE A 84 5.02 -0.97 -7.20
C ILE A 84 5.07 -0.72 -8.70
N GLU A 85 5.55 0.45 -9.13
CA GLU A 85 5.69 0.77 -10.55
C GLU A 85 6.60 -0.23 -11.25
N THR A 86 7.73 -0.56 -10.62
CA THR A 86 8.68 -1.49 -11.18
C THR A 86 8.07 -2.89 -11.32
N MET A 87 7.40 -3.35 -10.27
CA MET A 87 6.77 -4.66 -10.31
C MET A 87 5.68 -4.74 -11.37
N GLN A 88 4.89 -3.68 -11.50
CA GLN A 88 3.87 -3.65 -12.55
C GLN A 88 4.49 -3.72 -13.93
N GLY A 89 5.56 -2.99 -14.16
CA GLY A 89 6.25 -3.02 -15.42
C GLY A 89 6.84 -4.37 -15.78
N LEU A 90 7.29 -5.11 -14.76
CA LEU A 90 7.91 -6.40 -14.97
C LEU A 90 6.91 -7.55 -15.09
N PHE A 91 5.85 -7.51 -14.29
CA PHE A 91 4.97 -8.66 -14.16
C PHE A 91 3.56 -8.46 -14.68
N CYS A 92 3.11 -7.22 -14.86
CA CYS A 92 1.75 -6.97 -15.29
C CYS A 92 1.69 -6.35 -16.67
N ASN A 93 2.66 -6.44 -17.42
CA ASN A 93 2.80 -5.95 -18.77
C ASN A 93 1.53 -5.73 -19.49
N ASN A 94 0.77 -4.78 -19.06
CA ASN A 94 -0.47 -4.50 -19.62
C ASN A 94 -0.36 -3.78 -20.84
N LYS A 95 -0.90 -4.24 -21.85
CA LYS A 95 -0.90 -3.57 -23.01
C LYS A 95 -2.08 -2.96 -23.26
N GLU A 96 -2.90 -2.95 -22.70
CA GLU A 96 -4.09 -2.36 -23.00
C GLU A 96 -4.32 -1.23 -22.85
#